data_0cdecd770d1dded13284b212f5937d84
#
_entry.id   0cdecd770d1dded13284b212f5937d84
#
_cell.length_a   1.000
_cell.length_b   1.000
_cell.length_c   1.000
_cell.angle_alpha   90.00
_cell.angle_beta   90.00
_cell.angle_gamma   90.00
#
_symmetry.space_group_name_H-M   'P 1'
#
loop_
_entity.id
_entity.type
_entity.pdbx_description
1 polymer ?
#
loop_
_entity_poly.entity_id
_entity_poly.type
_entity_poly.pdbx_seq_one_letter_code
_entity_poly.pdbx_strand_id
1 'polypeptide(L)'
;MRFADPFFLLLLLVPFGLALRALRRRRQGPSEHIGFPALALLPDTPPGPRARWRPLLGVLRLAGLALLIVALARPQVPHDLREIKLRSRNIMVALDISSSMKAGDFQPGNRLEVARGVLREFVRQREGDLIGLVTFAGRTFLQAPLTPDTDLLGETIERVDIGMLPDGTAIGTALAMSLNQLKELPAEASVIVLITDGANNTGKPSPFAAAEAARALGVRIHAIGLSTADTAQTDRNLIWRWGRAPARLTRSDEAALTRISSRTGGQFYRATDPEALRRIMSEIDPLERQDVIIHETRDYQELYHLALIPALLLLGLELALAMTWLRAIP
;
A
#
# COMPACT_ATOMS: atom_id res chain seq x y z
N MET A 1 -0.02 3.54 25.64
CA MET A 1 0.57 4.88 25.48
C MET A 1 2.08 4.74 25.35
N ARG A 2 2.65 5.44 24.39
CA ARG A 2 4.09 5.47 24.13
C ARG A 2 4.52 6.94 24.04
N PHE A 3 5.76 7.25 24.44
CA PHE A 3 6.34 8.57 24.20
C PHE A 3 7.23 8.47 22.97
N ALA A 4 7.10 9.44 22.04
CA ALA A 4 7.96 9.49 20.87
C ALA A 4 9.41 9.80 21.29
N ASP A 5 9.55 10.74 22.22
CA ASP A 5 10.84 11.28 22.67
C ASP A 5 10.99 11.17 24.18
N PRO A 6 11.19 9.95 24.75
CA PRO A 6 11.20 9.72 26.20
C PRO A 6 12.36 10.44 26.92
N PHE A 7 13.41 10.81 26.21
CA PHE A 7 14.57 11.52 26.77
C PHE A 7 14.19 12.89 27.37
N PHE A 8 13.16 13.55 26.81
CA PHE A 8 12.69 14.82 27.39
C PHE A 8 12.10 14.67 28.80
N LEU A 9 11.67 13.48 29.19
CA LEU A 9 11.20 13.24 30.57
C LEU A 9 12.32 13.40 31.60
N LEU A 10 13.60 13.27 31.21
CA LEU A 10 14.73 13.56 32.09
C LEU A 10 14.76 15.03 32.58
N LEU A 11 14.22 15.95 31.74
CA LEU A 11 14.09 17.35 32.14
C LEU A 11 13.16 17.58 33.35
N LEU A 12 12.31 16.61 33.66
CA LEU A 12 11.48 16.66 34.90
C LEU A 12 12.32 16.72 36.17
N LEU A 13 13.58 16.30 36.13
CA LEU A 13 14.51 16.45 37.23
C LEU A 13 14.74 17.93 37.62
N VAL A 14 14.61 18.86 36.66
CA VAL A 14 14.81 20.29 36.90
C VAL A 14 13.68 20.87 37.77
N PRO A 15 12.38 20.82 37.39
CA PRO A 15 11.32 21.29 38.24
C PRO A 15 11.27 20.53 39.58
N PHE A 16 11.59 19.23 39.59
CA PHE A 16 11.68 18.45 40.81
C PHE A 16 12.79 18.97 41.76
N GLY A 17 14.00 19.22 41.21
CA GLY A 17 15.11 19.79 42.00
C GLY A 17 14.78 21.19 42.55
N LEU A 18 14.13 22.02 41.75
CA LEU A 18 13.68 23.35 42.15
C LEU A 18 12.61 23.28 43.28
N ALA A 19 11.66 22.33 43.15
CA ALA A 19 10.65 22.08 44.18
C ALA A 19 11.31 21.63 45.49
N LEU A 20 12.25 20.69 45.42
CA LEU A 20 12.97 20.21 46.61
C LEU A 20 13.79 21.31 47.25
N ARG A 21 14.46 22.15 46.47
CA ARG A 21 15.19 23.32 46.98
C ARG A 21 14.26 24.33 47.64
N ALA A 22 13.09 24.61 47.08
CA ALA A 22 12.09 25.50 47.66
C ALA A 22 11.55 24.97 48.99
N LEU A 23 11.28 23.65 49.09
CA LEU A 23 10.84 22.97 50.31
C LEU A 23 11.93 23.01 51.39
N ARG A 24 13.20 22.78 51.07
CA ARG A 24 14.33 22.84 51.99
C ARG A 24 14.50 24.26 52.55
N ARG A 25 14.45 25.29 51.67
CA ARG A 25 14.51 26.71 52.10
C ARG A 25 13.38 27.09 53.07
N ARG A 26 12.16 26.58 52.87
CA ARG A 26 11.03 26.80 53.80
C ARG A 26 11.26 26.17 55.19
N ARG A 27 11.94 25.04 55.27
CA ARG A 27 12.26 24.34 56.51
C ARG A 27 13.42 24.98 57.30
N GLN A 28 14.33 25.67 56.60
CA GLN A 28 15.52 26.25 57.24
C GLN A 28 15.29 27.65 57.79
N GLY A 29 14.08 28.23 57.65
CA GLY A 29 13.78 29.58 58.08
C GLY A 29 14.46 30.68 57.24
N PRO A 30 14.17 31.94 57.43
CA PRO A 30 14.80 33.04 56.74
C PRO A 30 16.27 33.18 57.19
N SER A 31 17.18 32.58 56.40
CA SER A 31 18.65 32.61 56.68
C SER A 31 19.37 33.82 56.07
N GLU A 32 18.66 34.70 55.42
CA GLU A 32 19.22 35.95 54.91
C GLU A 32 18.56 37.13 55.61
N HIS A 33 19.08 37.49 56.76
CA HIS A 33 18.82 38.80 57.36
C HIS A 33 19.65 39.81 56.57
N ILE A 34 18.98 40.53 55.66
CA ILE A 34 19.53 41.79 55.18
C ILE A 34 19.46 42.71 56.36
N GLY A 35 20.61 42.96 56.97
CA GLY A 35 20.71 43.88 58.10
C GLY A 35 20.39 45.33 57.67
N PHE A 36 19.12 45.63 57.54
CA PHE A 36 18.66 47.00 57.33
C PHE A 36 18.50 47.61 58.73
N PRO A 37 19.34 48.60 59.10
CA PRO A 37 19.30 49.18 60.47
C PRO A 37 17.94 49.77 60.87
N ALA A 38 17.11 50.14 59.91
CA ALA A 38 15.78 50.71 60.12
C ALA A 38 14.64 49.69 60.25
N LEU A 39 14.89 48.34 60.14
CA LEU A 39 13.88 47.30 60.34
C LEU A 39 13.40 47.19 61.80
N ALA A 40 14.23 47.60 62.76
CA ALA A 40 13.86 47.63 64.15
C ALA A 40 12.79 48.66 64.48
N LEU A 41 12.50 49.61 63.58
CA LEU A 41 11.48 50.65 63.79
C LEU A 41 10.11 50.29 63.12
N LEU A 42 10.02 49.18 62.46
CA LEU A 42 8.78 48.71 61.89
C LEU A 42 8.05 47.79 62.89
N PRO A 43 6.78 48.09 63.20
CA PRO A 43 5.99 47.18 64.01
C PRO A 43 5.85 45.81 63.39
N ASP A 44 5.90 44.73 64.18
CA ASP A 44 5.67 43.37 63.74
C ASP A 44 4.26 43.24 63.11
N THR A 45 4.13 43.61 61.85
CA THR A 45 2.88 43.48 61.15
C THR A 45 2.82 42.04 60.60
N PRO A 46 1.77 41.28 60.95
CA PRO A 46 1.62 39.93 60.38
C PRO A 46 1.56 40.01 58.83
N PRO A 47 2.16 39.03 58.16
CA PRO A 47 2.15 39.00 56.71
C PRO A 47 0.71 39.10 56.19
N GLY A 48 0.45 40.12 55.39
CA GLY A 48 -0.87 40.37 54.82
C GLY A 48 -1.41 39.15 54.04
N PRO A 49 -2.73 39.03 53.87
CA PRO A 49 -3.35 37.86 53.25
C PRO A 49 -2.76 37.54 51.89
N ARG A 50 -2.26 38.53 51.15
CA ARG A 50 -1.59 38.33 49.83
C ARG A 50 -0.27 37.60 49.93
N ALA A 51 0.50 37.76 51.02
CA ALA A 51 1.77 37.09 51.23
C ALA A 51 1.60 35.57 51.42
N ARG A 52 0.46 35.13 51.97
CA ARG A 52 0.13 33.71 52.11
C ARG A 52 -0.07 32.98 50.79
N TRP A 53 -0.49 33.69 49.74
CA TRP A 53 -0.77 33.13 48.42
C TRP A 53 0.44 33.16 47.45
N ARG A 54 1.52 33.89 47.78
CA ARG A 54 2.76 33.91 46.98
C ARG A 54 3.32 32.51 46.66
N PRO A 55 3.31 31.54 47.54
CA PRO A 55 3.80 30.18 47.21
C PRO A 55 3.02 29.50 46.11
N LEU A 56 1.76 29.92 45.83
CA LEU A 56 0.93 29.38 44.76
C LEU A 56 1.56 29.67 43.40
N LEU A 57 2.19 30.84 43.18
CA LEU A 57 2.88 31.18 41.94
C LEU A 57 4.00 30.19 41.63
N GLY A 58 4.78 29.79 42.65
CA GLY A 58 5.83 28.79 42.47
C GLY A 58 5.28 27.40 42.08
N VAL A 59 4.14 27.01 42.70
CA VAL A 59 3.47 25.75 42.36
C VAL A 59 2.93 25.76 40.96
N LEU A 60 2.23 26.86 40.54
CA LEU A 60 1.70 27.00 39.18
C LEU A 60 2.82 26.96 38.14
N ARG A 61 3.93 27.64 38.40
CA ARG A 61 5.10 27.65 37.50
C ARG A 61 5.72 26.25 37.34
N LEU A 62 5.93 25.54 38.45
CA LEU A 62 6.50 24.20 38.44
C LEU A 62 5.55 23.19 37.78
N ALA A 63 4.26 23.29 38.03
CA ALA A 63 3.25 22.45 37.37
C ALA A 63 3.17 22.72 35.85
N GLY A 64 3.16 23.99 35.44
CA GLY A 64 3.17 24.38 34.03
C GLY A 64 4.43 23.91 33.33
N LEU A 65 5.61 24.06 33.95
CA LEU A 65 6.87 23.53 33.42
C LEU A 65 6.86 22.01 33.29
N ALA A 66 6.37 21.29 34.28
CA ALA A 66 6.28 19.82 34.21
C ALA A 66 5.37 19.35 33.09
N LEU A 67 4.19 19.97 32.92
CA LEU A 67 3.28 19.66 31.81
C LEU A 67 3.88 20.00 30.44
N LEU A 68 4.64 21.07 30.36
CA LEU A 68 5.32 21.47 29.12
C LEU A 68 6.39 20.42 28.72
N ILE A 69 7.12 19.88 29.69
CA ILE A 69 8.09 18.81 29.48
C ILE A 69 7.39 17.52 29.03
N VAL A 70 6.24 17.19 29.62
CA VAL A 70 5.42 16.04 29.18
C VAL A 70 4.91 16.24 27.75
N ALA A 71 4.50 17.45 27.40
CA ALA A 71 4.10 17.78 26.02
C ALA A 71 5.26 17.59 25.03
N LEU A 72 6.48 18.01 25.42
CA LEU A 72 7.69 17.83 24.61
C LEU A 72 8.05 16.36 24.41
N ALA A 73 7.75 15.49 25.38
CA ALA A 73 7.95 14.05 25.26
C ALA A 73 6.99 13.38 24.27
N ARG A 74 6.02 14.13 23.70
CA ARG A 74 5.07 13.72 22.66
C ARG A 74 4.38 12.39 23.00
N PRO A 75 3.44 12.37 23.96
CA PRO A 75 2.66 11.19 24.26
C PRO A 75 1.85 10.77 23.05
N GLN A 76 1.93 9.48 22.69
CA GLN A 76 1.28 8.89 21.53
C GLN A 76 0.41 7.71 21.94
N VAL A 77 -0.72 7.56 21.26
CA VAL A 77 -1.56 6.38 21.36
C VAL A 77 -1.56 5.71 19.99
N PRO A 78 -1.35 4.39 19.91
CA PRO A 78 -1.54 3.68 18.66
C PRO A 78 -2.99 3.90 18.22
N HIS A 79 -3.15 4.42 17.02
CA HIS A 79 -4.45 4.45 16.38
C HIS A 79 -4.63 3.06 15.78
N ASP A 80 -5.51 2.26 16.36
CA ASP A 80 -5.90 1.00 15.78
C ASP A 80 -6.65 1.31 14.48
N LEU A 81 -5.89 1.48 13.41
CA LEU A 81 -6.44 1.27 12.09
C LEU A 81 -6.91 -0.18 12.10
N ARG A 82 -8.20 -0.39 11.98
CA ARG A 82 -8.74 -1.72 11.74
C ARG A 82 -7.88 -2.35 10.66
N GLU A 83 -7.29 -3.51 10.93
CA GLU A 83 -6.80 -4.40 9.89
C GLU A 83 -7.95 -4.62 8.91
N ILE A 84 -8.08 -3.74 7.93
CA ILE A 84 -8.83 -4.06 6.76
C ILE A 84 -7.93 -5.06 6.06
N LYS A 85 -8.18 -6.34 6.29
CA LYS A 85 -7.64 -7.42 5.48
C LYS A 85 -8.20 -7.23 4.06
N LEU A 86 -7.63 -6.28 3.35
CA LEU A 86 -7.87 -6.14 1.93
C LEU A 86 -7.23 -7.35 1.29
N ARG A 87 -8.06 -8.32 0.95
CA ARG A 87 -7.69 -9.44 0.09
C ARG A 87 -7.57 -8.95 -1.36
N SER A 88 -6.89 -7.83 -1.54
CA SER A 88 -6.66 -7.23 -2.83
C SER A 88 -5.52 -7.97 -3.53
N ARG A 89 -5.72 -8.30 -4.77
CA ARG A 89 -4.70 -8.93 -5.63
C ARG A 89 -4.25 -7.98 -6.70
N ASN A 90 -3.04 -8.21 -7.16
CA ASN A 90 -2.43 -7.47 -8.24
C ASN A 90 -2.35 -8.40 -9.44
N ILE A 91 -3.30 -8.28 -10.36
CA ILE A 91 -3.44 -9.17 -11.50
C ILE A 91 -3.04 -8.40 -12.77
N MET A 92 -1.96 -8.81 -13.41
CA MET A 92 -1.64 -8.32 -14.75
C MET A 92 -2.10 -9.33 -15.79
N VAL A 93 -3.01 -8.92 -16.66
CA VAL A 93 -3.44 -9.74 -17.82
C VAL A 93 -2.60 -9.37 -19.02
N ALA A 94 -1.90 -10.34 -19.57
CA ALA A 94 -1.18 -10.22 -20.84
C ALA A 94 -2.00 -10.92 -21.96
N LEU A 95 -2.63 -10.13 -22.81
CA LEU A 95 -3.53 -10.60 -23.86
C LEU A 95 -2.89 -10.52 -25.24
N ASP A 96 -2.83 -11.65 -25.93
CA ASP A 96 -2.40 -11.75 -27.31
C ASP A 96 -3.43 -11.16 -28.25
N ILE A 97 -2.99 -10.26 -29.14
CA ILE A 97 -3.82 -9.64 -30.20
C ILE A 97 -3.18 -9.84 -31.59
N SER A 98 -2.35 -10.86 -31.75
CA SER A 98 -1.75 -11.23 -33.05
C SER A 98 -2.81 -11.70 -34.04
N SER A 99 -2.42 -11.76 -35.28
CA SER A 99 -3.34 -12.13 -36.38
C SER A 99 -3.95 -13.53 -36.26
N SER A 100 -3.30 -14.46 -35.53
CA SER A 100 -3.82 -15.79 -35.23
C SER A 100 -5.09 -15.77 -34.39
N MET A 101 -5.25 -14.76 -33.53
CA MET A 101 -6.45 -14.56 -32.70
C MET A 101 -7.74 -14.27 -33.49
N LYS A 102 -7.63 -14.03 -34.82
CA LYS A 102 -8.77 -13.97 -35.77
C LYS A 102 -9.43 -15.32 -36.01
N ALA A 103 -8.83 -16.43 -35.59
CA ALA A 103 -9.38 -17.75 -35.85
C ALA A 103 -10.81 -17.87 -35.32
N GLY A 104 -11.75 -18.24 -36.16
CA GLY A 104 -13.18 -18.39 -35.85
C GLY A 104 -13.53 -19.77 -35.31
N ASP A 105 -12.61 -20.44 -34.67
CA ASP A 105 -12.77 -21.77 -34.09
C ASP A 105 -13.34 -21.75 -32.65
N PHE A 106 -13.51 -20.55 -32.08
CA PHE A 106 -14.15 -20.31 -30.79
C PHE A 106 -15.54 -19.68 -30.96
N GLN A 107 -16.58 -20.49 -31.22
CA GLN A 107 -17.94 -19.96 -31.38
C GLN A 107 -18.47 -19.34 -30.05
N PRO A 108 -19.20 -18.19 -30.11
CA PRO A 108 -19.82 -17.57 -31.28
C PRO A 108 -18.99 -16.47 -31.99
N GLY A 109 -17.70 -16.37 -31.80
CA GLY A 109 -16.86 -15.36 -32.44
C GLY A 109 -15.46 -15.86 -32.79
N ASN A 110 -14.51 -14.95 -32.87
CA ASN A 110 -13.09 -15.28 -32.96
C ASN A 110 -12.46 -15.41 -31.53
N ARG A 111 -11.22 -15.94 -31.51
CA ARG A 111 -10.52 -16.15 -30.20
C ARG A 111 -10.40 -14.87 -29.39
N LEU A 112 -10.12 -13.72 -30.01
CA LEU A 112 -10.00 -12.44 -29.33
C LEU A 112 -11.35 -11.97 -28.77
N GLU A 113 -12.42 -12.07 -29.54
CA GLU A 113 -13.76 -11.67 -29.09
C GLU A 113 -14.19 -12.48 -27.86
N VAL A 114 -13.96 -13.79 -27.88
CA VAL A 114 -14.24 -14.66 -26.75
C VAL A 114 -13.38 -14.30 -25.55
N ALA A 115 -12.06 -14.10 -25.76
CA ALA A 115 -11.15 -13.73 -24.67
C ALA A 115 -11.56 -12.38 -24.04
N ARG A 116 -11.93 -11.36 -24.84
CA ARG A 116 -12.45 -10.06 -24.34
C ARG A 116 -13.70 -10.23 -23.51
N GLY A 117 -14.67 -11.03 -24.02
CA GLY A 117 -15.93 -11.28 -23.29
C GLY A 117 -15.68 -11.93 -21.93
N VAL A 118 -14.85 -12.97 -21.87
CA VAL A 118 -14.51 -13.67 -20.63
C VAL A 118 -13.70 -12.76 -19.69
N LEU A 119 -12.75 -12.00 -20.20
CA LEU A 119 -11.97 -11.07 -19.38
C LEU A 119 -12.85 -9.96 -18.77
N ARG A 120 -13.81 -9.42 -19.53
CA ARG A 120 -14.73 -8.43 -19.02
C ARG A 120 -15.62 -8.98 -17.91
N GLU A 121 -16.11 -10.21 -18.06
CA GLU A 121 -16.87 -10.89 -17.03
C GLU A 121 -16.00 -11.13 -15.76
N PHE A 122 -14.79 -11.58 -15.95
CA PHE A 122 -13.81 -11.79 -14.89
C PHE A 122 -13.50 -10.51 -14.11
N VAL A 123 -13.29 -9.38 -14.79
CA VAL A 123 -12.99 -8.09 -14.15
C VAL A 123 -14.19 -7.60 -13.32
N ARG A 124 -15.41 -7.68 -13.87
CA ARG A 124 -16.63 -7.24 -13.16
C ARG A 124 -16.92 -7.98 -11.86
N GLN A 125 -16.45 -9.21 -11.71
CA GLN A 125 -16.65 -10.02 -10.52
C GLN A 125 -15.60 -9.74 -9.42
N ARG A 126 -14.70 -8.75 -9.62
CA ARG A 126 -13.53 -8.53 -8.76
C ARG A 126 -13.44 -7.12 -8.22
N GLU A 127 -14.40 -6.80 -7.37
CA GLU A 127 -14.33 -5.56 -6.60
C GLU A 127 -13.20 -5.63 -5.56
N GLY A 128 -12.33 -4.62 -5.59
CA GLY A 128 -11.22 -4.48 -4.64
C GLY A 128 -9.87 -5.06 -5.10
N ASP A 129 -9.82 -5.81 -6.22
CA ASP A 129 -8.55 -6.24 -6.82
C ASP A 129 -7.96 -5.12 -7.70
N LEU A 130 -6.63 -5.07 -7.82
CA LEU A 130 -5.92 -4.22 -8.77
C LEU A 130 -5.66 -5.03 -10.04
N ILE A 131 -6.33 -4.67 -11.12
CA ILE A 131 -6.19 -5.40 -12.39
C ILE A 131 -5.65 -4.45 -13.46
N GLY A 132 -4.64 -4.92 -14.20
CA GLY A 132 -4.07 -4.20 -15.33
C GLY A 132 -4.09 -5.04 -16.59
N LEU A 133 -3.98 -4.37 -17.75
CA LEU A 133 -4.02 -5.00 -19.06
C LEU A 133 -2.80 -4.63 -19.91
N VAL A 134 -2.08 -5.62 -20.34
CA VAL A 134 -1.04 -5.53 -21.35
C VAL A 134 -1.53 -6.28 -22.60
N THR A 135 -1.49 -5.63 -23.75
CA THR A 135 -1.73 -6.30 -25.04
C THR A 135 -0.42 -6.50 -25.78
N PHE A 136 -0.31 -7.58 -26.51
CA PHE A 136 0.88 -7.85 -27.29
C PHE A 136 0.58 -8.57 -28.60
N ALA A 137 1.43 -8.30 -29.58
CA ALA A 137 1.56 -8.99 -30.85
C ALA A 137 3.07 -8.97 -31.20
N GLY A 138 3.51 -8.43 -32.33
CA GLY A 138 4.92 -8.19 -32.59
C GLY A 138 5.57 -7.14 -31.69
N ARG A 139 4.76 -6.31 -31.03
CA ARG A 139 5.14 -5.37 -29.94
C ARG A 139 4.20 -5.52 -28.77
N THR A 140 4.54 -4.86 -27.67
CA THR A 140 3.76 -4.88 -26.44
C THR A 140 3.32 -3.47 -26.09
N PHE A 141 2.10 -3.34 -25.58
CA PHE A 141 1.54 -2.08 -25.15
C PHE A 141 0.79 -2.23 -23.81
N LEU A 142 1.02 -1.30 -22.90
CA LEU A 142 0.27 -1.23 -21.64
C LEU A 142 -1.06 -0.51 -21.91
N GLN A 143 -2.15 -1.26 -22.01
CA GLN A 143 -3.48 -0.72 -22.26
C GLN A 143 -4.09 -0.06 -21.03
N ALA A 144 -3.92 -0.71 -19.88
CA ALA A 144 -4.33 -0.16 -18.59
C ALA A 144 -3.28 -0.52 -17.53
N PRO A 145 -2.79 0.45 -16.76
CA PRO A 145 -2.04 0.18 -15.54
C PRO A 145 -2.94 -0.52 -14.52
N LEU A 146 -2.37 -1.02 -13.43
CA LEU A 146 -3.15 -1.60 -12.34
C LEU A 146 -4.14 -0.57 -11.80
N THR A 147 -5.42 -0.91 -11.85
CA THR A 147 -6.53 -0.06 -11.40
C THR A 147 -7.60 -0.88 -10.68
N PRO A 148 -8.24 -0.33 -9.62
CA PRO A 148 -9.42 -0.92 -9.01
C PRO A 148 -10.72 -0.61 -9.77
N ASP A 149 -10.65 0.26 -10.80
CA ASP A 149 -11.81 0.68 -11.60
C ASP A 149 -12.14 -0.40 -12.65
N THR A 150 -13.07 -1.26 -12.29
CA THR A 150 -13.53 -2.39 -13.13
C THR A 150 -14.28 -1.93 -14.36
N ASP A 151 -14.99 -0.78 -14.31
CA ASP A 151 -15.75 -0.26 -15.44
C ASP A 151 -14.83 0.31 -16.51
N LEU A 152 -13.88 1.16 -16.11
CA LEU A 152 -12.85 1.70 -17.01
C LEU A 152 -12.04 0.58 -17.67
N LEU A 153 -11.66 -0.44 -16.90
CA LEU A 153 -10.93 -1.57 -17.43
C LEU A 153 -11.78 -2.40 -18.41
N GLY A 154 -13.07 -2.60 -18.09
CA GLY A 154 -14.02 -3.27 -18.96
C GLY A 154 -14.19 -2.57 -20.31
N GLU A 155 -14.32 -1.24 -20.31
CA GLU A 155 -14.34 -0.44 -21.55
C GLU A 155 -13.02 -0.54 -22.35
N THR A 156 -11.90 -0.54 -21.63
CA THR A 156 -10.58 -0.66 -22.25
C THR A 156 -10.42 -2.02 -22.94
N ILE A 157 -10.86 -3.10 -22.29
CA ILE A 157 -10.87 -4.45 -22.87
C ILE A 157 -11.72 -4.50 -24.14
N GLU A 158 -12.88 -3.85 -24.18
CA GLU A 158 -13.75 -3.83 -25.37
C GLU A 158 -13.12 -3.13 -26.56
N ARG A 159 -12.30 -2.11 -26.35
CA ARG A 159 -11.62 -1.35 -27.41
C ARG A 159 -10.42 -2.07 -28.01
N VAL A 160 -9.94 -3.15 -27.36
CA VAL A 160 -8.80 -3.93 -27.88
C VAL A 160 -9.19 -4.67 -29.13
N ASP A 161 -8.42 -4.50 -30.21
CA ASP A 161 -8.69 -5.19 -31.48
C ASP A 161 -7.41 -5.65 -32.18
N ILE A 162 -7.57 -6.61 -33.09
CA ILE A 162 -6.48 -7.15 -33.87
C ILE A 162 -6.03 -6.10 -34.90
N GLY A 163 -4.70 -5.96 -35.06
CA GLY A 163 -4.13 -4.96 -35.95
C GLY A 163 -3.76 -3.64 -35.28
N MET A 164 -4.06 -3.46 -33.99
CA MET A 164 -3.57 -2.29 -33.23
C MET A 164 -2.04 -2.29 -33.09
N LEU A 165 -1.43 -3.47 -33.13
CA LEU A 165 0.02 -3.65 -33.04
C LEU A 165 0.54 -4.38 -34.29
N PRO A 166 1.83 -4.19 -34.67
CA PRO A 166 2.46 -4.98 -35.75
C PRO A 166 2.34 -6.47 -35.47
N ASP A 167 2.14 -7.27 -36.49
CA ASP A 167 1.96 -8.72 -36.35
C ASP A 167 3.22 -9.41 -35.82
N GLY A 168 2.99 -10.52 -35.12
CA GLY A 168 4.00 -11.29 -34.39
C GLY A 168 3.51 -11.63 -32.99
N THR A 169 4.35 -12.32 -32.18
CA THR A 169 3.99 -12.77 -30.83
C THR A 169 5.19 -12.57 -29.88
N ALA A 170 5.20 -11.47 -29.12
CA ALA A 170 6.30 -11.06 -28.25
C ALA A 170 6.01 -11.37 -26.76
N ILE A 171 5.82 -12.66 -26.43
CA ILE A 171 5.46 -13.12 -25.07
C ILE A 171 6.45 -12.61 -24.02
N GLY A 172 7.76 -12.74 -24.28
CA GLY A 172 8.79 -12.35 -23.33
C GLY A 172 8.74 -10.87 -22.97
N THR A 173 8.48 -10.00 -23.97
CA THR A 173 8.30 -8.56 -23.75
C THR A 173 7.03 -8.27 -22.94
N ALA A 174 5.92 -8.98 -23.23
CA ALA A 174 4.66 -8.85 -22.51
C ALA A 174 4.81 -9.20 -21.02
N LEU A 175 5.46 -10.32 -20.72
CA LEU A 175 5.77 -10.73 -19.36
C LEU A 175 6.67 -9.71 -18.67
N ALA A 176 7.71 -9.20 -19.32
CA ALA A 176 8.60 -8.21 -18.74
C ALA A 176 7.87 -6.88 -18.44
N MET A 177 6.96 -6.44 -19.32
CA MET A 177 6.14 -5.25 -19.10
C MET A 177 5.17 -5.47 -17.93
N SER A 178 4.53 -6.62 -17.85
CA SER A 178 3.64 -6.98 -16.73
C SER A 178 4.40 -7.02 -15.40
N LEU A 179 5.60 -7.61 -15.37
CA LEU A 179 6.46 -7.62 -14.19
C LEU A 179 6.87 -6.22 -13.74
N ASN A 180 7.14 -5.33 -14.68
CA ASN A 180 7.51 -3.95 -14.33
C ASN A 180 6.37 -3.20 -13.60
N GLN A 181 5.11 -3.56 -13.86
CA GLN A 181 3.95 -3.01 -13.14
C GLN A 181 3.81 -3.61 -11.73
N LEU A 182 4.30 -4.84 -11.51
CA LEU A 182 4.12 -5.58 -10.26
C LEU A 182 5.32 -5.49 -9.31
N LYS A 183 6.49 -5.06 -9.77
CA LYS A 183 7.78 -5.15 -9.03
C LYS A 183 7.82 -4.43 -7.68
N GLU A 184 6.99 -3.40 -7.50
CA GLU A 184 6.93 -2.59 -6.27
C GLU A 184 5.79 -3.03 -5.33
N LEU A 185 5.02 -4.06 -5.74
CA LEU A 185 3.88 -4.58 -5.01
C LEU A 185 4.23 -5.89 -4.30
N PRO A 186 3.47 -6.29 -3.26
CA PRO A 186 3.70 -7.55 -2.58
C PRO A 186 3.63 -8.74 -3.55
N ALA A 187 4.69 -9.53 -3.58
CA ALA A 187 4.84 -10.66 -4.51
C ALA A 187 3.78 -11.74 -4.29
N GLU A 188 3.44 -12.01 -3.03
CA GLU A 188 2.46 -13.02 -2.64
C GLU A 188 1.05 -12.72 -3.16
N ALA A 189 0.76 -11.43 -3.41
CA ALA A 189 -0.52 -10.97 -3.95
C ALA A 189 -0.46 -10.70 -5.46
N SER A 190 0.67 -10.96 -6.12
CA SER A 190 0.93 -10.56 -7.50
C SER A 190 0.95 -11.74 -8.45
N VAL A 191 0.16 -11.66 -9.53
CA VAL A 191 0.03 -12.72 -10.53
C VAL A 191 -0.06 -12.15 -11.93
N ILE A 192 0.48 -12.89 -12.91
CA ILE A 192 0.33 -12.61 -14.34
C ILE A 192 -0.52 -13.72 -14.96
N VAL A 193 -1.55 -13.33 -15.68
CA VAL A 193 -2.37 -14.24 -16.51
C VAL A 193 -2.04 -13.97 -17.97
N LEU A 194 -1.32 -14.87 -18.58
CA LEU A 194 -0.95 -14.83 -20.00
C LEU A 194 -1.99 -15.57 -20.83
N ILE A 195 -2.60 -14.91 -21.81
CA ILE A 195 -3.55 -15.51 -22.75
C ILE A 195 -2.98 -15.40 -24.16
N THR A 196 -2.71 -16.53 -24.80
CA THR A 196 -2.12 -16.59 -26.16
C THR A 196 -2.60 -17.81 -26.92
N ASP A 197 -2.55 -17.76 -28.24
CA ASP A 197 -2.83 -18.90 -29.12
C ASP A 197 -1.60 -19.34 -29.94
N GLY A 198 -0.43 -18.74 -29.66
CA GLY A 198 0.78 -18.95 -30.46
C GLY A 198 2.07 -19.06 -29.66
N ALA A 199 3.13 -19.34 -30.39
CA ALA A 199 4.50 -19.39 -29.93
C ALA A 199 5.15 -18.01 -29.96
N ASN A 200 6.10 -17.78 -29.05
CA ASN A 200 6.94 -16.58 -29.12
C ASN A 200 7.82 -16.61 -30.37
N ASN A 201 7.67 -15.61 -31.24
CA ASN A 201 8.45 -15.49 -32.48
C ASN A 201 9.21 -14.15 -32.59
N THR A 202 8.93 -13.20 -31.70
CA THR A 202 9.55 -11.87 -31.69
C THR A 202 9.81 -11.37 -30.28
N GLY A 203 10.51 -10.25 -30.18
CA GLY A 203 10.73 -9.53 -28.91
C GLY A 203 11.96 -9.98 -28.10
N LYS A 204 12.36 -9.11 -27.18
CA LYS A 204 13.37 -9.35 -26.15
C LYS A 204 12.87 -8.74 -24.84
N PRO A 205 13.06 -9.39 -23.69
CA PRO A 205 13.78 -10.65 -23.44
C PRO A 205 13.05 -11.89 -23.99
N SER A 206 13.69 -13.05 -23.94
CA SER A 206 12.99 -14.32 -24.22
C SER A 206 11.96 -14.63 -23.13
N PRO A 207 10.89 -15.40 -23.43
CA PRO A 207 9.89 -15.78 -22.42
C PRO A 207 10.48 -16.48 -21.19
N PHE A 208 11.52 -17.30 -21.37
CA PHE A 208 12.21 -17.97 -20.29
C PHE A 208 12.98 -17.00 -19.39
N ALA A 209 13.65 -15.99 -19.97
CA ALA A 209 14.33 -14.96 -19.19
C ALA A 209 13.33 -14.12 -18.38
N ALA A 210 12.18 -13.80 -18.97
CA ALA A 210 11.10 -13.12 -18.25
C ALA A 210 10.52 -13.98 -17.11
N ALA A 211 10.36 -15.29 -17.33
CA ALA A 211 9.91 -16.22 -16.29
C ALA A 211 10.93 -16.35 -15.14
N GLU A 212 12.24 -16.35 -15.43
CA GLU A 212 13.26 -16.33 -14.37
C GLU A 212 13.22 -15.02 -13.55
N ALA A 213 12.99 -13.89 -14.21
CA ALA A 213 12.79 -12.62 -13.51
C ALA A 213 11.51 -12.66 -12.64
N ALA A 214 10.40 -13.22 -13.14
CA ALA A 214 9.18 -13.41 -12.38
C ALA A 214 9.42 -14.27 -11.14
N ARG A 215 10.13 -15.40 -11.30
CA ARG A 215 10.51 -16.28 -10.20
C ARG A 215 11.36 -15.56 -9.15
N ALA A 216 12.32 -14.76 -9.57
CA ALA A 216 13.17 -14.00 -8.67
C ALA A 216 12.38 -12.94 -7.87
N LEU A 217 11.32 -12.38 -8.47
CA LEU A 217 10.41 -11.45 -7.83
C LEU A 217 9.27 -12.13 -7.05
N GLY A 218 9.17 -13.47 -7.08
CA GLY A 218 8.09 -14.22 -6.44
C GLY A 218 6.72 -14.11 -7.13
N VAL A 219 6.67 -13.57 -8.36
CA VAL A 219 5.44 -13.37 -9.13
C VAL A 219 5.09 -14.65 -9.90
N ARG A 220 3.87 -15.16 -9.72
CA ARG A 220 3.38 -16.35 -10.44
C ARG A 220 2.87 -16.00 -11.83
N ILE A 221 3.09 -16.91 -12.79
CA ILE A 221 2.59 -16.78 -14.17
C ILE A 221 1.67 -17.94 -14.47
N HIS A 222 0.37 -17.68 -14.65
CA HIS A 222 -0.55 -18.62 -15.25
C HIS A 222 -0.64 -18.39 -16.75
N ALA A 223 -0.45 -19.43 -17.54
CA ALA A 223 -0.55 -19.33 -18.99
C ALA A 223 -1.78 -20.08 -19.49
N ILE A 224 -2.59 -19.44 -20.31
CA ILE A 224 -3.78 -19.99 -20.92
C ILE A 224 -3.54 -20.06 -22.42
N GLY A 225 -3.42 -21.27 -22.95
CA GLY A 225 -3.29 -21.52 -24.39
C GLY A 225 -4.67 -21.70 -25.03
N LEU A 226 -4.99 -20.87 -26.00
CA LEU A 226 -6.24 -20.99 -26.77
C LEU A 226 -6.01 -21.94 -27.95
N SER A 227 -6.67 -23.10 -27.95
CA SER A 227 -6.54 -24.10 -29.01
C SER A 227 -7.77 -24.99 -29.02
N THR A 228 -8.41 -25.16 -30.15
CA THR A 228 -9.51 -26.13 -30.31
C THR A 228 -9.06 -27.56 -30.04
N ALA A 229 -9.96 -28.37 -29.49
CA ALA A 229 -9.74 -29.80 -29.31
C ALA A 229 -9.33 -30.44 -30.66
N ASP A 230 -8.38 -31.38 -30.60
CA ASP A 230 -7.90 -32.15 -31.74
C ASP A 230 -9.06 -32.92 -32.41
N THR A 231 -9.88 -32.25 -33.19
CA THR A 231 -10.65 -32.93 -34.20
C THR A 231 -9.70 -33.08 -35.40
N ALA A 232 -9.26 -34.31 -35.63
CA ALA A 232 -8.33 -34.71 -36.69
C ALA A 232 -8.84 -34.47 -38.12
N GLN A 233 -9.98 -33.81 -38.27
CA GLN A 233 -10.56 -33.35 -39.51
C GLN A 233 -10.37 -31.85 -39.63
N THR A 234 -9.14 -31.45 -39.92
CA THR A 234 -8.89 -30.13 -40.52
C THR A 234 -9.67 -30.05 -41.81
N ASP A 235 -10.70 -29.23 -41.82
CA ASP A 235 -11.46 -28.96 -43.01
C ASP A 235 -10.48 -28.44 -44.08
N ARG A 236 -10.12 -29.33 -45.05
CA ARG A 236 -9.24 -28.97 -46.16
C ARG A 236 -9.75 -27.76 -46.92
N ASN A 237 -11.06 -27.44 -46.79
CA ASN A 237 -11.71 -26.28 -47.39
C ASN A 237 -11.30 -24.97 -46.74
N LEU A 238 -10.85 -24.92 -45.45
CA LEU A 238 -10.37 -23.69 -44.80
C LEU A 238 -9.01 -23.25 -45.35
N ILE A 239 -8.12 -24.21 -45.67
CA ILE A 239 -6.79 -23.91 -46.25
C ILE A 239 -6.94 -23.23 -47.62
N TRP A 240 -7.90 -23.67 -48.42
CA TRP A 240 -8.16 -23.08 -49.77
C TRP A 240 -8.82 -21.71 -49.70
N ARG A 241 -9.56 -21.40 -48.66
CA ARG A 241 -10.30 -20.15 -48.54
C ARG A 241 -9.47 -19.00 -47.99
N TRP A 242 -8.42 -19.26 -47.18
CA TRP A 242 -7.62 -18.25 -46.53
C TRP A 242 -6.13 -18.30 -46.81
N GLY A 243 -5.67 -19.21 -47.65
CA GLY A 243 -4.27 -19.32 -48.08
C GLY A 243 -3.23 -19.64 -46.98
N ARG A 244 -3.66 -19.74 -45.74
CA ARG A 244 -2.85 -20.13 -44.56
C ARG A 244 -3.70 -20.90 -43.58
N ALA A 245 -3.18 -22.00 -43.06
CA ALA A 245 -3.79 -22.67 -41.90
C ALA A 245 -3.75 -21.72 -40.71
N PRO A 246 -4.83 -21.61 -39.90
CA PRO A 246 -4.79 -20.83 -38.67
C PRO A 246 -3.64 -21.35 -37.79
N ALA A 247 -2.88 -20.45 -37.21
CA ALA A 247 -1.80 -20.82 -36.29
C ALA A 247 -2.39 -21.65 -35.14
N ARG A 248 -1.84 -22.84 -34.96
CA ARG A 248 -2.25 -23.74 -33.88
C ARG A 248 -1.12 -23.84 -32.87
N LEU A 249 -1.49 -23.83 -31.58
CA LEU A 249 -0.54 -24.19 -30.54
C LEU A 249 0.00 -25.61 -30.83
N THR A 250 1.29 -25.70 -31.05
CA THR A 250 1.95 -26.97 -31.20
C THR A 250 2.25 -27.60 -29.84
N ARG A 251 2.54 -28.89 -29.80
CA ARG A 251 3.00 -29.55 -28.57
C ARG A 251 4.25 -28.89 -27.98
N SER A 252 5.13 -28.36 -28.83
CA SER A 252 6.32 -27.63 -28.41
C SER A 252 5.98 -26.31 -27.74
N ASP A 253 4.96 -25.59 -28.22
CA ASP A 253 4.52 -24.32 -27.65
C ASP A 253 3.87 -24.53 -26.28
N GLU A 254 3.02 -25.53 -26.17
CA GLU A 254 2.44 -25.94 -24.89
C GLU A 254 3.51 -26.33 -23.86
N ALA A 255 4.51 -27.10 -24.29
CA ALA A 255 5.63 -27.46 -23.42
C ALA A 255 6.43 -26.22 -22.99
N ALA A 256 6.57 -25.20 -23.84
CA ALA A 256 7.22 -23.94 -23.51
C ALA A 256 6.38 -23.15 -22.49
N LEU A 257 5.07 -23.00 -22.72
CA LEU A 257 4.16 -22.30 -21.80
C LEU A 257 4.06 -23.03 -20.45
N THR A 258 3.97 -24.36 -20.46
CA THR A 258 4.00 -25.17 -19.23
C THR A 258 5.30 -24.96 -18.44
N ARG A 259 6.45 -24.88 -19.13
CA ARG A 259 7.74 -24.66 -18.48
C ARG A 259 7.84 -23.26 -17.89
N ILE A 260 7.31 -22.22 -18.57
CA ILE A 260 7.26 -20.83 -18.08
C ILE A 260 6.41 -20.77 -16.79
N SER A 261 5.20 -21.33 -16.82
CA SER A 261 4.28 -21.32 -15.68
C SER A 261 4.85 -22.12 -14.51
N SER A 262 5.27 -23.36 -14.71
CA SER A 262 5.77 -24.23 -13.63
C SER A 262 7.01 -23.66 -12.91
N ARG A 263 7.89 -22.94 -13.64
CA ARG A 263 9.07 -22.29 -13.04
C ARG A 263 8.75 -21.18 -12.05
N THR A 264 7.59 -20.55 -12.22
CA THR A 264 7.13 -19.45 -11.36
C THR A 264 6.14 -19.91 -10.30
N GLY A 265 5.84 -21.21 -10.22
CA GLY A 265 4.81 -21.75 -9.33
C GLY A 265 3.37 -21.58 -9.84
N GLY A 266 3.20 -21.10 -11.07
CA GLY A 266 1.91 -21.04 -11.75
C GLY A 266 1.60 -22.34 -12.54
N GLN A 267 0.49 -22.32 -13.29
CA GLN A 267 0.01 -23.45 -14.04
C GLN A 267 -0.28 -23.08 -15.50
N PHE A 268 -0.16 -24.05 -16.39
CA PHE A 268 -0.58 -23.96 -17.79
C PHE A 268 -1.95 -24.61 -17.95
N TYR A 269 -2.84 -23.91 -18.65
CA TYR A 269 -4.18 -24.37 -18.98
C TYR A 269 -4.40 -24.34 -20.47
N ARG A 270 -5.15 -25.31 -20.99
CA ARG A 270 -5.60 -25.31 -22.39
C ARG A 270 -7.09 -24.98 -22.40
N ALA A 271 -7.48 -23.87 -23.01
CA ALA A 271 -8.86 -23.54 -23.29
C ALA A 271 -9.22 -24.01 -24.71
N THR A 272 -10.17 -24.92 -24.80
CA THR A 272 -10.64 -25.50 -26.07
C THR A 272 -11.92 -24.86 -26.61
N ASP A 273 -12.62 -24.14 -25.74
CA ASP A 273 -13.90 -23.51 -25.98
C ASP A 273 -14.11 -22.36 -24.96
N PRO A 274 -15.13 -21.47 -25.19
CA PRO A 274 -15.40 -20.35 -24.30
C PRO A 274 -15.72 -20.75 -22.84
N GLU A 275 -16.41 -21.86 -22.65
CA GLU A 275 -16.74 -22.37 -21.30
C GLU A 275 -15.48 -22.86 -20.58
N ALA A 276 -14.58 -23.51 -21.29
CA ALA A 276 -13.29 -23.90 -20.71
C ALA A 276 -12.49 -22.67 -20.27
N LEU A 277 -12.46 -21.60 -21.07
CA LEU A 277 -11.78 -20.35 -20.70
C LEU A 277 -12.40 -19.71 -19.45
N ARG A 278 -13.75 -19.65 -19.36
CA ARG A 278 -14.43 -19.15 -18.13
C ARG A 278 -14.10 -20.00 -16.91
N ARG A 279 -14.16 -21.32 -17.03
CA ARG A 279 -13.79 -22.24 -15.91
C ARG A 279 -12.36 -22.04 -15.46
N ILE A 280 -11.42 -21.95 -16.39
CA ILE A 280 -10.00 -21.70 -16.08
C ILE A 280 -9.83 -20.38 -15.32
N MET A 281 -10.45 -19.31 -15.80
CA MET A 281 -10.39 -18.02 -15.13
C MET A 281 -11.01 -18.05 -13.73
N SER A 282 -12.08 -18.81 -13.53
CA SER A 282 -12.67 -19.02 -12.19
C SER A 282 -11.84 -19.95 -11.29
N GLU A 283 -11.04 -20.86 -11.85
CA GLU A 283 -10.14 -21.77 -11.12
C GLU A 283 -8.87 -21.07 -10.63
N ILE A 284 -8.34 -20.13 -11.42
CA ILE A 284 -7.19 -19.31 -11.02
C ILE A 284 -7.53 -18.47 -9.78
N ASP A 285 -8.78 -18.08 -9.60
CA ASP A 285 -9.24 -17.24 -8.50
C ASP A 285 -8.97 -17.81 -7.09
N PRO A 286 -9.41 -19.01 -6.72
CA PRO A 286 -9.15 -19.55 -5.39
C PRO A 286 -7.70 -19.96 -5.15
N LEU A 287 -6.94 -20.32 -6.21
CA LEU A 287 -5.53 -20.67 -6.10
C LEU A 287 -4.68 -19.49 -5.61
N GLU A 288 -5.13 -18.28 -5.90
CA GLU A 288 -4.45 -17.06 -5.54
C GLU A 288 -4.96 -16.45 -4.21
N ARG A 289 -6.01 -17.01 -3.57
CA ARG A 289 -6.57 -16.53 -2.30
C ARG A 289 -5.70 -16.92 -1.09
N GLN A 290 -4.54 -16.29 -0.96
CA GLN A 290 -3.78 -16.30 0.29
C GLN A 290 -4.07 -15.02 1.09
N ASP A 291 -4.22 -15.15 2.41
CA ASP A 291 -4.37 -14.00 3.30
C ASP A 291 -3.04 -13.23 3.31
N VAL A 292 -2.94 -12.19 2.52
CA VAL A 292 -1.80 -11.27 2.56
C VAL A 292 -1.97 -10.39 3.79
N ILE A 293 -1.17 -10.63 4.82
CA ILE A 293 -1.05 -9.73 5.96
C ILE A 293 -0.21 -8.54 5.49
N ILE A 294 -0.86 -7.48 5.05
CA ILE A 294 -0.15 -6.23 4.79
C ILE A 294 0.33 -5.72 6.15
N HIS A 295 1.63 -5.59 6.32
CA HIS A 295 2.23 -4.98 7.50
C HIS A 295 1.79 -3.50 7.51
N GLU A 296 0.79 -3.21 8.32
CA GLU A 296 0.32 -1.84 8.50
C GLU A 296 1.43 -1.00 9.14
N THR A 297 1.70 0.11 8.49
CA THR A 297 2.43 1.21 9.11
C THR A 297 1.56 1.73 10.26
N ARG A 298 1.97 1.45 11.50
CA ARG A 298 1.26 1.93 12.69
C ARG A 298 1.30 3.45 12.69
N ASP A 299 0.19 4.06 12.39
CA ASP A 299 0.04 5.50 12.55
C ASP A 299 -0.21 5.81 14.02
N TYR A 300 0.54 6.77 14.57
CA TYR A 300 0.44 7.14 15.99
C TYR A 300 -0.21 8.50 16.10
N GLN A 301 -1.36 8.57 16.77
CA GLN A 301 -1.99 9.83 17.06
C GLN A 301 -1.25 10.53 18.22
N GLU A 302 -0.80 11.74 17.95
CA GLU A 302 -0.10 12.56 18.94
C GLU A 302 -1.08 13.28 19.88
N LEU A 303 -0.85 13.13 21.18
CA LEU A 303 -1.68 13.72 22.23
C LEU A 303 -0.99 14.87 22.97
N TYR A 304 0.07 15.45 22.40
CA TYR A 304 0.84 16.51 23.06
C TYR A 304 -0.02 17.73 23.41
N HIS A 305 -1.08 18.02 22.64
CA HIS A 305 -1.99 19.14 22.89
C HIS A 305 -2.73 19.03 24.24
N LEU A 306 -3.00 17.79 24.72
CA LEU A 306 -3.64 17.56 26.01
C LEU A 306 -2.76 17.99 27.20
N ALA A 307 -1.45 17.99 27.03
CA ALA A 307 -0.51 18.47 28.04
C ALA A 307 -0.11 19.93 27.77
N LEU A 308 0.01 20.34 26.51
CA LEU A 308 0.45 21.68 26.12
C LEU A 308 -0.57 22.77 26.49
N ILE A 309 -1.86 22.55 26.22
CA ILE A 309 -2.91 23.54 26.50
C ILE A 309 -2.99 23.87 28.00
N PRO A 310 -3.12 22.88 28.93
CA PRO A 310 -3.13 23.19 30.34
C PRO A 310 -1.79 23.76 30.84
N ALA A 311 -0.65 23.39 30.26
CA ALA A 311 0.63 24.00 30.60
C ALA A 311 0.64 25.50 30.32
N LEU A 312 0.20 25.90 29.11
CA LEU A 312 0.11 27.33 28.73
C LEU A 312 -0.90 28.09 29.60
N LEU A 313 -2.04 27.49 29.92
CA LEU A 313 -3.04 28.11 30.80
C LEU A 313 -2.50 28.33 32.22
N LEU A 314 -1.78 27.38 32.78
CA LEU A 314 -1.18 27.51 34.10
C LEU A 314 -0.10 28.58 34.12
N LEU A 315 0.77 28.63 33.12
CA LEU A 315 1.82 29.64 33.02
C LEU A 315 1.23 31.04 32.78
N GLY A 316 0.20 31.13 31.93
CA GLY A 316 -0.51 32.38 31.66
C GLY A 316 -1.23 32.91 32.94
N LEU A 317 -1.89 32.01 33.69
CA LEU A 317 -2.52 32.33 34.96
C LEU A 317 -1.50 32.78 36.02
N GLU A 318 -0.36 32.09 36.10
CA GLU A 318 0.74 32.49 37.01
C GLU A 318 1.22 33.88 36.66
N LEU A 319 1.46 34.18 35.39
CA LEU A 319 1.92 35.48 34.95
C LEU A 319 0.88 36.58 35.25
N ALA A 320 -0.40 36.33 34.95
CA ALA A 320 -1.48 37.25 35.24
C ALA A 320 -1.60 37.57 36.74
N LEU A 321 -1.54 36.52 37.61
CA LEU A 321 -1.57 36.68 39.05
C LEU A 321 -0.34 37.43 39.59
N ALA A 322 0.84 37.16 39.05
CA ALA A 322 2.07 37.84 39.41
C ALA A 322 2.06 39.34 39.03
N MET A 323 1.46 39.70 37.90
CA MET A 323 1.39 41.08 37.44
C MET A 323 0.26 41.87 38.10
N THR A 324 -0.80 41.21 38.56
CA THR A 324 -1.99 41.89 39.10
C THR A 324 -2.07 41.83 40.62
N TRP A 325 -2.57 40.72 41.13
CA TRP A 325 -2.97 40.60 42.53
C TRP A 325 -1.82 40.30 43.51
N LEU A 326 -0.82 39.53 43.07
CA LEU A 326 0.36 39.12 43.84
C LEU A 326 1.62 39.92 43.49
N ARG A 327 1.45 41.12 42.88
CA ARG A 327 2.55 41.98 42.52
C ARG A 327 3.38 42.33 43.71
N ALA A 328 4.66 42.02 43.68
CA ALA A 328 5.63 42.54 44.66
C ALA A 328 5.91 44.00 44.26
N ILE A 329 5.46 44.94 45.10
CA ILE A 329 5.96 46.30 45.04
C ILE A 329 7.36 46.24 45.64
N PRO A 330 8.40 46.73 44.95
CA PRO A 330 9.77 46.72 45.44
C PRO A 330 9.92 47.57 46.69
#